data_6ee4dd2f0a2bb3f5490c8ddabffa50b8
#
_entry.id   6ee4dd2f0a2bb3f5490c8ddabffa50b8
#
_cell.length_a   1.000
_cell.length_b   1.000
_cell.length_c   1.000
_cell.angle_alpha   90.00
_cell.angle_beta   90.00
_cell.angle_gamma   90.00
#
_symmetry.space_group_name_H-M   'P 1'
#
loop_
_entity.id
_entity.type
_entity.pdbx_description
1 polymer ?
#
loop_
_entity_poly.entity_id
_entity_poly.type
_entity_poly.pdbx_seq_one_letter_code
_entity_poly.pdbx_strand_id
1 'polypeptide(L)'
;GWGSPFDPDFHTYRIFGGFADVSVNENGWNFNHYKDEKVDLALKNARYTKDVELRKKYYKEFLQALFENPPYIFIAYLDYPLVFNNKILGIKTQILGHHGAGFLWNIREWQVK
;
A
#
# COMPACT_ATOMS: atom_id res chain seq x y z
N GLY A 1 -7.43 5.26 5.85
CA GLY A 1 -6.02 4.90 5.71
C GLY A 1 -5.85 3.40 5.60
N TRP A 2 -4.93 3.00 4.77
CA TRP A 2 -4.62 1.60 4.50
C TRP A 2 -3.11 1.41 4.67
N GLY A 3 -2.70 0.32 5.24
CA GLY A 3 -1.31 0.00 5.39
C GLY A 3 -1.10 -1.46 5.72
N SER A 4 0.09 -1.97 5.60
CA SER A 4 0.51 -3.33 5.87
C SER A 4 -0.41 -4.46 5.34
N PRO A 5 0.11 -5.46 4.66
CA PRO A 5 1.54 -5.74 4.52
C PRO A 5 2.23 -4.80 3.54
N PHE A 6 3.55 -4.84 3.49
CA PHE A 6 4.36 -4.03 2.58
C PHE A 6 4.31 -4.52 1.11
N ASP A 7 3.45 -5.47 0.81
CA ASP A 7 3.22 -5.93 -0.54
C ASP A 7 2.20 -5.01 -1.22
N PRO A 8 2.53 -4.40 -2.35
CA PRO A 8 1.61 -3.50 -3.05
C PRO A 8 0.32 -4.18 -3.51
N ASP A 9 0.32 -5.48 -3.75
CA ASP A 9 -0.85 -6.23 -4.21
C ASP A 9 -2.04 -6.15 -3.25
N PHE A 10 -1.77 -6.24 -1.95
CA PHE A 10 -2.82 -6.37 -0.94
C PHE A 10 -3.87 -5.25 -1.01
N HIS A 11 -3.41 -4.03 -1.21
CA HIS A 11 -4.31 -2.87 -1.28
C HIS A 11 -4.68 -2.51 -2.71
N THR A 12 -3.72 -2.46 -3.62
CA THR A 12 -3.97 -1.97 -4.98
C THR A 12 -4.98 -2.85 -5.72
N TYR A 13 -4.86 -4.17 -5.60
CA TYR A 13 -5.74 -5.12 -6.25
C TYR A 13 -7.20 -4.98 -5.81
N ARG A 14 -7.44 -4.76 -4.53
CA ARG A 14 -8.79 -4.67 -3.96
C ARG A 14 -9.41 -3.28 -4.07
N ILE A 15 -8.60 -2.23 -4.14
CA ILE A 15 -9.08 -0.84 -4.17
C ILE A 15 -9.31 -0.36 -5.59
N PHE A 16 -8.41 -0.71 -6.53
CA PHE A 16 -8.42 -0.16 -7.87
C PHE A 16 -8.91 -1.12 -8.95
N GLY A 17 -8.98 -2.42 -8.68
CA GLY A 17 -9.46 -3.38 -9.66
C GLY A 17 -10.97 -3.28 -9.87
N GLY A 18 -11.42 -3.22 -11.12
CA GLY A 18 -12.84 -3.25 -11.47
C GLY A 18 -13.52 -4.56 -11.03
N PHE A 19 -12.78 -5.67 -10.98
CA PHE A 19 -13.24 -6.95 -10.44
C PHE A 19 -13.44 -6.94 -8.91
N ALA A 20 -12.95 -5.92 -8.22
CA ALA A 20 -13.11 -5.71 -6.78
C ALA A 20 -14.16 -4.62 -6.46
N ASP A 21 -14.95 -4.19 -7.45
CA ASP A 21 -16.10 -3.32 -7.27
C ASP A 21 -17.10 -3.94 -6.30
N VAL A 22 -17.46 -3.20 -5.27
CA VAL A 22 -18.36 -3.69 -4.20
C VAL A 22 -19.76 -4.05 -4.69
N SER A 23 -20.17 -3.56 -5.85
CA SER A 23 -21.45 -3.93 -6.46
C SER A 23 -21.47 -5.33 -7.06
N VAL A 24 -20.32 -5.91 -7.36
CA VAL A 24 -20.18 -7.25 -7.96
C VAL A 24 -19.34 -8.21 -7.13
N ASN A 25 -18.65 -7.70 -6.10
CA ASN A 25 -17.81 -8.48 -5.22
C ASN A 25 -17.89 -7.93 -3.78
N GLU A 26 -18.64 -8.60 -2.93
CA GLU A 26 -18.83 -8.20 -1.52
C GLU A 26 -17.54 -8.13 -0.70
N ASN A 27 -16.49 -8.82 -1.12
CA ASN A 27 -15.16 -8.78 -0.51
C ASN A 27 -14.22 -7.75 -1.17
N GLY A 28 -14.71 -7.00 -2.13
CA GLY A 28 -13.99 -5.92 -2.78
C GLY A 28 -13.91 -4.65 -1.92
N TRP A 29 -13.03 -3.74 -2.31
CA TRP A 29 -12.84 -2.45 -1.65
C TRP A 29 -12.86 -1.28 -2.65
N ASN A 30 -13.27 -1.54 -3.88
CA ASN A 30 -13.46 -0.53 -4.90
C ASN A 30 -14.86 0.12 -4.70
N PHE A 31 -14.95 1.04 -3.73
CA PHE A 31 -16.20 1.70 -3.34
C PHE A 31 -16.64 2.80 -4.29
N ASN A 32 -15.77 3.30 -5.13
CA ASN A 32 -16.08 4.33 -6.14
C ASN A 32 -16.37 3.75 -7.52
N HIS A 33 -16.52 2.44 -7.60
CA HIS A 33 -16.91 1.73 -8.84
C HIS A 33 -15.97 2.01 -10.02
N TYR A 34 -14.70 2.24 -9.71
CA TYR A 34 -13.68 2.52 -10.72
C TYR A 34 -13.49 1.33 -11.66
N LYS A 35 -13.42 1.62 -12.95
CA LYS A 35 -13.23 0.62 -14.00
C LYS A 35 -12.25 1.16 -15.04
N ASP A 36 -11.13 0.47 -15.19
CA ASP A 36 -10.12 0.74 -16.19
C ASP A 36 -9.45 -0.59 -16.59
N GLU A 37 -9.59 -0.96 -17.86
CA GLU A 37 -9.07 -2.23 -18.35
C GLU A 37 -7.55 -2.34 -18.26
N LYS A 38 -6.82 -1.24 -18.43
CA LYS A 38 -5.36 -1.22 -18.30
C LYS A 38 -4.95 -1.49 -16.85
N VAL A 39 -5.65 -0.86 -15.91
CA VAL A 39 -5.45 -1.07 -14.47
C VAL A 39 -5.75 -2.52 -14.10
N ASP A 40 -6.87 -3.06 -14.54
CA ASP A 40 -7.26 -4.43 -14.27
C ASP A 40 -6.25 -5.44 -14.80
N LEU A 41 -5.78 -5.24 -16.02
CA LEU A 41 -4.80 -6.11 -16.65
C LEU A 41 -3.45 -6.05 -15.92
N ALA A 42 -2.97 -4.84 -15.63
CA ALA A 42 -1.71 -4.64 -14.94
C ALA A 42 -1.71 -5.28 -13.54
N LEU A 43 -2.78 -5.07 -12.76
CA LEU A 43 -2.92 -5.65 -11.42
C LEU A 43 -3.01 -7.19 -11.46
N LYS A 44 -3.76 -7.77 -12.39
CA LYS A 44 -3.83 -9.22 -12.57
C LYS A 44 -2.47 -9.80 -12.92
N ASN A 45 -1.77 -9.20 -13.87
CA ASN A 45 -0.44 -9.64 -14.28
C ASN A 45 0.58 -9.53 -13.13
N ALA A 46 0.55 -8.44 -12.37
CA ALA A 46 1.42 -8.24 -11.21
C ALA A 46 1.18 -9.30 -10.12
N ARG A 47 -0.07 -9.71 -9.91
CA ARG A 47 -0.43 -10.74 -8.93
C ARG A 47 0.05 -12.14 -9.31
N TYR A 48 -0.06 -12.50 -10.58
CA TYR A 48 0.21 -13.86 -11.03
C TYR A 48 1.65 -14.12 -11.48
N THR A 49 2.50 -13.09 -11.61
CA THR A 49 3.91 -13.29 -11.93
C THR A 49 4.76 -13.52 -10.67
N LYS A 50 5.69 -14.48 -10.78
CA LYS A 50 6.72 -14.74 -9.76
C LYS A 50 8.02 -13.99 -10.02
N ASP A 51 8.22 -13.50 -11.24
CA ASP A 51 9.38 -12.72 -11.62
C ASP A 51 9.29 -11.31 -11.05
N VAL A 52 10.27 -10.92 -10.25
CA VAL A 52 10.28 -9.65 -9.51
C VAL A 52 10.39 -8.46 -10.46
N GLU A 53 11.20 -8.55 -11.50
CA GLU A 53 11.40 -7.42 -12.43
C GLU A 53 10.17 -7.24 -13.32
N LEU A 54 9.58 -8.34 -13.76
CA LEU A 54 8.33 -8.30 -14.51
C LEU A 54 7.18 -7.77 -13.63
N ARG A 55 7.14 -8.14 -12.36
CA ARG A 55 6.17 -7.61 -11.39
C ARG A 55 6.30 -6.11 -11.20
N LYS A 56 7.53 -5.61 -11.05
CA LYS A 56 7.80 -4.15 -11.00
C LYS A 56 7.30 -3.44 -12.26
N LYS A 57 7.53 -4.04 -13.45
CA LYS A 57 7.04 -3.50 -14.71
C LYS A 57 5.51 -3.36 -14.69
N TYR A 58 4.78 -4.38 -14.28
CA TYR A 58 3.32 -4.33 -14.20
C TYR A 58 2.81 -3.28 -13.19
N TYR A 59 3.46 -3.13 -12.04
CA TYR A 59 3.10 -2.04 -11.13
C TYR A 59 3.40 -0.65 -11.70
N LYS A 60 4.44 -0.51 -12.51
CA LYS A 60 4.70 0.75 -13.23
C LYS A 60 3.60 1.04 -14.26
N GLU A 61 3.17 0.03 -15.02
CA GLU A 61 2.04 0.15 -15.96
C GLU A 61 0.74 0.51 -15.23
N PHE A 62 0.46 -0.13 -14.10
CA PHE A 62 -0.65 0.22 -13.22
C PHE A 62 -0.61 1.69 -12.78
N LEU A 63 0.53 2.14 -12.26
CA LEU A 63 0.67 3.53 -11.80
C LEU A 63 0.49 4.54 -12.93
N GLN A 64 0.98 4.23 -14.12
CA GLN A 64 0.81 5.07 -15.31
C GLN A 64 -0.67 5.17 -15.71
N ALA A 65 -1.37 4.04 -15.78
CA ALA A 65 -2.78 4.02 -16.11
C ALA A 65 -3.62 4.76 -15.06
N LEU A 66 -3.29 4.58 -13.77
CA LEU A 66 -3.94 5.28 -12.67
C LEU A 66 -3.71 6.80 -12.72
N PHE A 67 -2.55 7.24 -13.18
CA PHE A 67 -2.24 8.66 -13.36
C PHE A 67 -3.01 9.27 -14.54
N GLU A 68 -3.20 8.50 -15.62
CA GLU A 68 -3.96 8.94 -16.80
C GLU A 68 -5.46 9.07 -16.49
N ASN A 69 -6.00 8.21 -15.65
CA ASN A 69 -7.43 8.17 -15.28
C ASN A 69 -7.60 7.93 -13.78
N PRO A 70 -7.32 8.94 -12.93
CA PRO A 70 -7.30 8.75 -11.48
C PRO A 70 -8.72 8.64 -10.88
N PRO A 71 -8.99 7.58 -10.06
CA PRO A 71 -10.26 7.44 -9.36
C PRO A 71 -10.38 8.33 -8.12
N TYR A 72 -9.26 8.91 -7.66
CA TYR A 72 -9.17 9.74 -6.47
C TYR A 72 -8.33 10.98 -6.73
N ILE A 73 -8.62 12.03 -5.98
CA ILE A 73 -7.74 13.19 -5.88
C ILE A 73 -6.73 12.90 -4.76
N PHE A 74 -5.47 12.66 -5.13
CA PHE A 74 -4.40 12.43 -4.17
C PHE A 74 -3.89 13.77 -3.64
N ILE A 75 -4.18 14.06 -2.36
CA ILE A 75 -3.90 15.39 -1.78
C ILE A 75 -2.53 15.40 -1.10
N ALA A 76 -2.26 14.43 -0.23
CA ALA A 76 -1.03 14.40 0.58
C ALA A 76 -0.76 13.01 1.15
N TYR A 77 0.48 12.78 1.53
CA TYR A 77 0.87 11.72 2.47
C TYR A 77 0.83 12.30 3.88
N LEU A 78 0.30 11.51 4.81
CA LEU A 78 0.27 11.91 6.22
C LEU A 78 1.55 11.43 6.91
N ASP A 79 2.23 12.36 7.57
CA ASP A 79 3.29 12.01 8.50
C ASP A 79 2.67 11.41 9.77
N TYR A 80 3.32 10.40 10.31
CA TYR A 80 2.93 9.78 11.56
C TYR A 80 3.96 10.14 12.65
N PRO A 81 3.73 11.18 13.44
CA PRO A 81 4.67 11.58 14.47
C PRO A 81 4.68 10.57 15.62
N LEU A 82 5.87 10.14 15.99
CA LEU A 82 6.10 9.30 17.16
C LEU A 82 6.86 10.11 18.21
N VAL A 83 6.31 10.17 19.40
CA VAL A 83 6.90 10.90 20.51
C VAL A 83 7.40 9.93 21.56
N PHE A 84 8.66 10.06 21.93
CA PHE A 84 9.30 9.20 22.91
C PHE A 84 9.91 10.03 24.05
N ASN A 85 10.08 9.39 25.20
CA ASN A 85 10.87 9.98 26.27
C ASN A 85 12.35 10.06 25.83
N ASN A 86 13.00 11.18 26.10
CA ASN A 86 14.41 11.43 25.75
C ASN A 86 15.42 10.50 26.46
N LYS A 87 14.96 9.73 27.44
CA LYS A 87 15.75 8.69 28.10
C LYS A 87 15.81 7.40 27.28
N ILE A 88 14.98 7.25 26.25
CA ILE A 88 14.99 6.06 25.40
C ILE A 88 15.94 6.32 24.23
N LEU A 89 16.97 5.49 24.11
CA LEU A 89 17.98 5.54 23.06
C LEU A 89 17.83 4.37 22.10
N GLY A 90 18.39 4.48 20.89
CA GLY A 90 18.41 3.40 19.91
C GLY A 90 17.16 3.26 19.07
N ILE A 91 16.21 4.21 19.16
CA ILE A 91 15.04 4.22 18.30
C ILE A 91 15.47 4.51 16.86
N LYS A 92 15.08 3.64 15.94
CA LYS A 92 15.30 3.82 14.50
C LYS A 92 13.97 4.03 13.79
N THR A 93 13.89 5.06 12.99
CA THR A 93 12.74 5.30 12.12
C THR A 93 12.77 4.34 10.93
N GLN A 94 11.61 3.87 10.53
CA GLN A 94 11.41 3.03 9.35
C GLN A 94 10.04 3.36 8.76
N ILE A 95 9.86 3.08 7.47
CA ILE A 95 8.53 3.10 6.87
C ILE A 95 7.71 2.00 7.53
N LEU A 96 6.67 2.41 8.24
CA LEU A 96 5.84 1.52 9.03
C LEU A 96 4.52 1.28 8.31
N GLY A 97 3.99 0.08 8.45
CA GLY A 97 2.63 -0.21 8.01
C GLY A 97 1.61 0.57 8.84
N HIS A 98 0.41 0.74 8.28
CA HIS A 98 -0.66 1.54 8.88
C HIS A 98 -1.14 1.06 10.25
N HIS A 99 -1.21 -0.25 10.43
CA HIS A 99 -1.63 -0.85 11.68
C HIS A 99 -0.47 -1.60 12.31
N GLY A 100 -0.10 -1.22 13.49
CA GLY A 100 0.79 -2.02 14.25
C GLY A 100 1.93 -1.32 14.91
N ALA A 101 2.57 -2.06 15.76
CA ALA A 101 3.73 -1.68 16.52
C ALA A 101 5.01 -1.69 15.66
N GLY A 102 4.89 -1.35 14.38
CA GLY A 102 6.04 -1.34 13.46
C GLY A 102 7.17 -0.43 13.90
N PHE A 103 6.88 0.61 14.68
CA PHE A 103 7.90 1.43 15.33
C PHE A 103 8.72 0.66 16.38
N LEU A 104 8.22 -0.49 16.85
CA LEU A 104 8.93 -1.37 17.78
C LEU A 104 9.86 -2.38 17.09
N TRP A 105 10.02 -2.30 15.76
CA TRP A 105 10.76 -3.29 14.99
C TRP A 105 12.19 -3.53 15.50
N ASN A 106 12.83 -2.51 16.07
CA ASN A 106 14.16 -2.61 16.67
C ASN A 106 14.16 -2.46 18.20
N ILE A 107 13.06 -2.78 18.89
CA ILE A 107 12.91 -2.60 20.33
C ILE A 107 14.01 -3.32 21.14
N ARG A 108 14.57 -4.40 20.61
CA ARG A 108 15.68 -5.13 21.24
C ARG A 108 16.97 -4.32 21.31
N GLU A 109 17.10 -3.26 20.51
CA GLU A 109 18.25 -2.35 20.49
C GLU A 109 18.05 -1.13 21.39
N TRP A 110 16.83 -0.97 21.94
CA TRP A 110 16.51 0.19 22.76
C TRP A 110 17.19 0.08 24.13
N GLN A 111 17.59 1.23 24.63
CA GLN A 111 18.26 1.36 25.94
C GLN A 111 17.58 2.50 26.70
N VAL A 112 17.52 2.36 28.02
CA VAL A 112 17.08 3.42 28.91
C VAL A 112 18.33 4.05 29.53
N LYS A 113 18.45 5.36 29.37
CA LYS A 113 19.55 6.15 29.95
C LYS A 113 19.31 6.39 31.44
#